data_c9975c7e237ab9160b2b420e9f6dc7eb
#
_entry.id   c9975c7e237ab9160b2b420e9f6dc7eb
#
_cell.length_a   1.000
_cell.length_b   1.000
_cell.length_c   1.000
_cell.angle_alpha   90.00
_cell.angle_beta   90.00
_cell.angle_gamma   90.00
#
_symmetry.space_group_name_H-M   'P 1'
#
loop_
_entity.id
_entity.type
_entity.pdbx_description
1 polymer ?
#
loop_
_entity_poly.entity_id
_entity_poly.type
_entity_poly.pdbx_seq_one_letter_code
_entity_poly.pdbx_strand_id
1 'polypeptide(L)'
;MFGTSIHWTTFFYLIIDTVIVLFTLYFSGKKTHSSFKRFLILGLLFVVYNVTGGFLPTDNFPGPFIIQYIITYSVAITLCVFIVYYLYKEYDIVVLKYNSSIRNLAIFTSVSYIILFLIPYFVTGSLDSARFLFTIPISIAAIIFLFIFYRRISNPNNPNAFILRRNRLSIVSVSSIALLPICTVIGDYQWITFTVMNLAFYAITTTEVDRYLYFIENNNRMYEVFALKKKQKDEAIESKIFYEDLTRREIEIALSILSDLSYRNIAKDLFIAESTVSKHASNIFKKTGVKNRREFLKRFRKKKM
;
A
#
# COMPACT_ATOMS: atom_id res chain seq x y z
N MET A 1 26.89 -10.64 -11.61
CA MET A 1 26.43 -11.98 -11.95
C MET A 1 26.29 -12.07 -13.47
N PHE A 2 26.67 -13.18 -14.11
CA PHE A 2 26.60 -13.36 -15.58
C PHE A 2 27.25 -12.23 -16.43
N GLY A 3 28.36 -11.63 -15.99
CA GLY A 3 29.01 -10.50 -16.67
C GLY A 3 28.24 -9.17 -16.56
N THR A 4 27.23 -9.07 -15.70
CA THR A 4 26.47 -7.85 -15.44
C THR A 4 26.80 -7.26 -14.06
N SER A 5 26.46 -5.97 -13.84
CA SER A 5 26.66 -5.27 -12.57
C SER A 5 25.70 -5.73 -11.45
N ILE A 6 24.68 -6.55 -11.77
CA ILE A 6 23.67 -6.97 -10.81
C ILE A 6 24.27 -7.85 -9.70
N HIS A 7 24.01 -7.49 -8.46
CA HIS A 7 24.34 -8.30 -7.29
C HIS A 7 23.40 -9.51 -7.19
N TRP A 8 23.89 -10.65 -6.70
CA TRP A 8 23.09 -11.88 -6.62
C TRP A 8 21.83 -11.73 -5.77
N THR A 9 21.85 -10.91 -4.70
CA THR A 9 20.65 -10.64 -3.87
C THR A 9 19.58 -9.91 -4.66
N THR A 10 19.95 -8.88 -5.44
CA THR A 10 19.02 -8.11 -6.29
C THR A 10 18.40 -9.01 -7.35
N PHE A 11 19.19 -9.95 -7.90
CA PHE A 11 18.68 -10.95 -8.85
C PHE A 11 17.60 -11.85 -8.21
N PHE A 12 17.82 -12.31 -6.97
CA PHE A 12 16.81 -13.09 -6.25
C PHE A 12 15.54 -12.28 -5.95
N TYR A 13 15.69 -11.03 -5.53
CA TYR A 13 14.52 -10.15 -5.33
C TYR A 13 13.74 -9.97 -6.63
N LEU A 14 14.42 -9.75 -7.76
CA LEU A 14 13.77 -9.63 -9.06
C LEU A 14 12.94 -10.87 -9.42
N ILE A 15 13.46 -12.09 -9.15
CA ILE A 15 12.71 -13.33 -9.36
C ILE A 15 11.48 -13.38 -8.47
N ILE A 16 11.65 -13.14 -7.16
CA ILE A 16 10.54 -13.22 -6.18
C ILE A 16 9.46 -12.20 -6.53
N ASP A 17 9.83 -10.96 -6.81
CA ASP A 17 8.89 -9.90 -7.16
C ASP A 17 8.14 -10.22 -8.46
N THR A 18 8.85 -10.76 -9.46
CA THR A 18 8.23 -11.20 -10.72
C THR A 18 7.21 -12.30 -10.47
N VAL A 19 7.53 -13.28 -9.62
CA VAL A 19 6.58 -14.35 -9.24
C VAL A 19 5.36 -13.78 -8.54
N ILE A 20 5.53 -12.85 -7.60
CA ILE A 20 4.42 -12.18 -6.89
C ILE A 20 3.53 -11.42 -7.89
N VAL A 21 4.14 -10.71 -8.85
CA VAL A 21 3.42 -9.96 -9.89
C VAL A 21 2.63 -10.91 -10.80
N LEU A 22 3.25 -11.99 -11.28
CA LEU A 22 2.57 -12.99 -12.13
C LEU A 22 1.41 -13.66 -11.40
N PHE A 23 1.61 -14.01 -10.13
CA PHE A 23 0.56 -14.56 -9.28
C PHE A 23 -0.59 -13.56 -9.12
N THR A 24 -0.28 -12.29 -8.86
CA THR A 24 -1.26 -11.22 -8.75
C THR A 24 -2.03 -11.01 -10.05
N LEU A 25 -1.37 -11.07 -11.21
CA LEU A 25 -1.99 -11.00 -12.53
C LEU A 25 -2.98 -12.13 -12.75
N TYR A 26 -2.59 -13.37 -12.44
CA TYR A 26 -3.44 -14.54 -12.58
C TYR A 26 -4.75 -14.41 -11.78
N PHE A 27 -4.64 -13.93 -10.53
CA PHE A 27 -5.83 -13.73 -9.68
C PHE A 27 -6.64 -12.49 -10.05
N SER A 28 -5.99 -11.44 -10.57
CA SER A 28 -6.67 -10.22 -11.02
C SER A 28 -7.60 -10.47 -12.21
N GLY A 29 -7.26 -11.40 -13.09
CA GLY A 29 -8.10 -11.77 -14.23
C GLY A 29 -9.47 -12.35 -13.87
N LYS A 30 -9.62 -12.86 -12.65
CA LYS A 30 -10.88 -13.45 -12.15
C LYS A 30 -11.76 -12.46 -11.37
N LYS A 31 -11.24 -11.34 -10.89
CA LYS A 31 -11.99 -10.32 -10.11
C LYS A 31 -11.39 -8.92 -10.31
N THR A 32 -12.12 -8.04 -10.99
CA THR A 32 -11.68 -6.68 -11.32
C THR A 32 -11.85 -5.72 -10.12
N HIS A 33 -11.08 -5.90 -9.05
CA HIS A 33 -11.07 -4.97 -7.93
C HIS A 33 -9.95 -3.95 -8.05
N SER A 34 -10.24 -2.67 -7.78
CA SER A 34 -9.26 -1.58 -7.86
C SER A 34 -8.04 -1.77 -6.94
N SER A 35 -8.19 -2.47 -5.82
CA SER A 35 -7.10 -2.86 -4.91
C SER A 35 -6.07 -3.75 -5.59
N PHE A 36 -6.50 -4.78 -6.34
CA PHE A 36 -5.58 -5.64 -7.07
C PHE A 36 -4.78 -4.88 -8.12
N LYS A 37 -5.43 -3.94 -8.83
CA LYS A 37 -4.73 -3.10 -9.81
C LYS A 37 -3.64 -2.26 -9.15
N ARG A 38 -3.93 -1.65 -7.99
CA ARG A 38 -2.92 -0.86 -7.26
C ARG A 38 -1.77 -1.72 -6.75
N PHE A 39 -2.07 -2.91 -6.21
CA PHE A 39 -1.03 -3.85 -5.77
C PHE A 39 -0.18 -4.36 -6.95
N LEU A 40 -0.80 -4.64 -8.10
CA LEU A 40 -0.10 -5.00 -9.32
C LEU A 40 0.85 -3.88 -9.79
N ILE A 41 0.36 -2.63 -9.83
CA ILE A 41 1.21 -1.47 -10.18
C ILE A 41 2.38 -1.34 -9.21
N LEU A 42 2.14 -1.54 -7.91
CA LEU A 42 3.20 -1.53 -6.90
C LEU A 42 4.25 -2.60 -7.19
N GLY A 43 3.84 -3.84 -7.44
CA GLY A 43 4.76 -4.94 -7.77
C GLY A 43 5.55 -4.67 -9.05
N LEU A 44 4.89 -4.16 -10.11
CA LEU A 44 5.58 -3.77 -11.33
C LEU A 44 6.62 -2.66 -11.11
N LEU A 45 6.33 -1.68 -10.25
CA LEU A 45 7.29 -0.64 -9.88
C LEU A 45 8.49 -1.23 -9.12
N PHE A 46 8.30 -2.24 -8.26
CA PHE A 46 9.42 -2.94 -7.61
C PHE A 46 10.27 -3.73 -8.61
N VAL A 47 9.65 -4.42 -9.57
CA VAL A 47 10.37 -5.09 -10.66
C VAL A 47 11.20 -4.07 -11.45
N VAL A 48 10.60 -2.93 -11.85
CA VAL A 48 11.32 -1.87 -12.57
C VAL A 48 12.45 -1.28 -11.73
N TYR A 49 12.22 -1.07 -10.41
CA TYR A 49 13.24 -0.59 -9.48
C TYR A 49 14.43 -1.56 -9.39
N ASN A 50 14.16 -2.87 -9.21
CA ASN A 50 15.20 -3.89 -9.15
C ASN A 50 15.96 -4.05 -10.48
N VAL A 51 15.27 -3.92 -11.62
CA VAL A 51 15.90 -3.95 -12.93
C VAL A 51 16.78 -2.72 -13.14
N THR A 52 16.21 -1.52 -12.98
CA THR A 52 16.96 -0.28 -13.26
C THR A 52 18.16 -0.13 -12.33
N GLY A 53 17.97 -0.31 -11.04
CA GLY A 53 19.08 -0.14 -10.09
C GLY A 53 20.01 -1.35 -9.99
N GLY A 54 19.60 -2.54 -10.49
CA GLY A 54 20.45 -3.72 -10.58
C GLY A 54 21.41 -3.67 -11.76
N PHE A 55 20.96 -3.08 -12.88
CA PHE A 55 21.76 -3.01 -14.12
C PHE A 55 22.41 -1.65 -14.36
N LEU A 56 21.96 -0.59 -13.69
CA LEU A 56 22.51 0.76 -13.81
C LEU A 56 23.14 1.21 -12.48
N PRO A 57 24.25 1.96 -12.49
CA PRO A 57 24.99 2.38 -13.68
C PRO A 57 25.88 1.25 -14.25
N THR A 58 26.17 1.32 -15.56
CA THR A 58 27.07 0.42 -16.27
C THR A 58 27.85 1.18 -17.35
N ASP A 59 29.10 0.81 -17.55
CA ASP A 59 29.97 1.39 -18.59
C ASP A 59 29.47 1.08 -20.01
N ASN A 60 28.72 0.01 -20.18
CA ASN A 60 28.16 -0.42 -21.46
C ASN A 60 26.94 0.36 -21.93
N PHE A 61 26.39 1.26 -21.10
CA PHE A 61 25.22 2.06 -21.46
C PHE A 61 25.66 3.24 -22.36
N PRO A 62 25.03 3.43 -23.53
CA PRO A 62 25.39 4.54 -24.42
C PRO A 62 24.97 5.88 -23.81
N GLY A 63 25.91 6.76 -23.55
CA GLY A 63 25.64 8.12 -23.04
C GLY A 63 26.27 8.43 -21.68
N PRO A 64 26.12 9.65 -21.22
CA PRO A 64 26.73 10.10 -19.97
C PRO A 64 26.09 9.42 -18.73
N PHE A 65 26.94 9.13 -17.74
CA PHE A 65 26.53 8.49 -16.48
C PHE A 65 25.35 9.17 -15.79
N ILE A 66 25.23 10.49 -15.91
CA ILE A 66 24.14 11.25 -15.31
C ILE A 66 22.73 10.77 -15.77
N ILE A 67 22.60 10.33 -17.03
CA ILE A 67 21.32 9.82 -17.54
C ILE A 67 20.90 8.56 -16.78
N GLN A 68 21.86 7.68 -16.49
CA GLN A 68 21.61 6.46 -15.73
C GLN A 68 21.16 6.79 -14.28
N TYR A 69 21.77 7.79 -13.65
CA TYR A 69 21.34 8.27 -12.34
C TYR A 69 19.96 8.95 -12.39
N ILE A 70 19.66 9.70 -13.45
CA ILE A 70 18.31 10.28 -13.63
C ILE A 70 17.27 9.18 -13.71
N ILE A 71 17.52 8.11 -14.44
CA ILE A 71 16.60 6.97 -14.55
C ILE A 71 16.41 6.30 -13.19
N THR A 72 17.49 5.90 -12.52
CA THR A 72 17.41 5.15 -11.25
C THR A 72 16.77 5.96 -10.14
N TYR A 73 17.11 7.23 -9.97
CA TYR A 73 16.52 8.10 -8.96
C TYR A 73 15.05 8.42 -9.27
N SER A 74 14.69 8.64 -10.53
CA SER A 74 13.29 8.87 -10.91
C SER A 74 12.40 7.66 -10.60
N VAL A 75 12.89 6.46 -10.86
CA VAL A 75 12.18 5.21 -10.52
C VAL A 75 12.08 5.07 -9.00
N ALA A 76 13.15 5.30 -8.25
CA ALA A 76 13.15 5.23 -6.79
C ALA A 76 12.17 6.24 -6.15
N ILE A 77 12.18 7.50 -6.60
CA ILE A 77 11.26 8.54 -6.14
C ILE A 77 9.81 8.14 -6.43
N THR A 78 9.53 7.68 -7.66
CA THR A 78 8.20 7.24 -8.07
C THR A 78 7.70 6.10 -7.19
N LEU A 79 8.56 5.10 -6.94
CA LEU A 79 8.25 3.97 -6.08
C LEU A 79 7.96 4.42 -4.64
N CYS A 80 8.81 5.26 -4.04
CA CYS A 80 8.60 5.76 -2.67
C CYS A 80 7.28 6.53 -2.53
N VAL A 81 6.98 7.43 -3.46
CA VAL A 81 5.71 8.16 -3.49
C VAL A 81 4.53 7.20 -3.67
N PHE A 82 4.67 6.19 -4.53
CA PHE A 82 3.61 5.23 -4.77
C PHE A 82 3.35 4.32 -3.55
N ILE A 83 4.37 3.94 -2.79
CA ILE A 83 4.19 3.19 -1.53
C ILE A 83 3.36 4.02 -0.54
N VAL A 84 3.68 5.30 -0.35
CA VAL A 84 2.89 6.19 0.53
C VAL A 84 1.45 6.33 0.03
N TYR A 85 1.25 6.49 -1.29
CA TYR A 85 -0.07 6.49 -1.91
C TYR A 85 -0.83 5.19 -1.66
N TYR A 86 -0.15 4.05 -1.79
CA TYR A 86 -0.72 2.73 -1.56
C TYR A 86 -1.22 2.57 -0.12
N LEU A 87 -0.38 2.89 0.87
CA LEU A 87 -0.73 2.84 2.29
C LEU A 87 -1.92 3.77 2.60
N TYR A 88 -1.94 4.95 2.00
CA TYR A 88 -3.05 5.89 2.14
C TYR A 88 -4.36 5.32 1.57
N LYS A 89 -4.34 4.77 0.35
CA LYS A 89 -5.55 4.31 -0.35
C LYS A 89 -6.06 2.96 0.12
N GLU A 90 -5.16 2.04 0.46
CA GLU A 90 -5.56 0.67 0.82
C GLU A 90 -5.79 0.49 2.32
N TYR A 91 -5.05 1.23 3.14
CA TYR A 91 -5.14 1.09 4.60
C TYR A 91 -5.81 2.28 5.28
N ASP A 92 -6.23 3.30 4.53
CA ASP A 92 -6.81 4.56 5.03
C ASP A 92 -5.92 5.25 6.09
N ILE A 93 -4.60 5.08 5.96
CA ILE A 93 -3.64 5.69 6.88
C ILE A 93 -3.35 7.11 6.41
N VAL A 94 -4.10 8.07 6.94
CA VAL A 94 -3.92 9.49 6.64
C VAL A 94 -2.91 10.09 7.61
N VAL A 95 -1.70 10.35 7.14
CA VAL A 95 -0.62 10.95 7.96
C VAL A 95 -0.76 12.46 8.02
N LEU A 96 -1.09 13.09 6.91
CA LEU A 96 -1.26 14.54 6.79
C LEU A 96 -2.73 14.87 6.53
N LYS A 97 -3.25 15.92 7.19
CA LYS A 97 -4.69 16.31 7.17
C LYS A 97 -5.26 16.74 5.81
N TYR A 98 -4.46 16.88 4.76
CA TYR A 98 -4.87 17.44 3.48
C TYR A 98 -4.90 16.39 2.36
N ASN A 99 -5.99 16.39 1.57
CA ASN A 99 -6.12 15.57 0.34
C ASN A 99 -5.01 15.82 -0.71
N SER A 100 -4.24 16.89 -0.55
CA SER A 100 -3.11 17.24 -1.40
C SER A 100 -1.78 16.60 -0.96
N SER A 101 -1.75 15.84 0.14
CA SER A 101 -0.48 15.42 0.75
C SER A 101 0.39 14.56 -0.15
N ILE A 102 -0.19 13.63 -0.92
CA ILE A 102 0.58 12.77 -1.84
C ILE A 102 1.10 13.57 -3.02
N ARG A 103 0.27 14.46 -3.58
CA ARG A 103 0.70 15.36 -4.65
C ARG A 103 1.81 16.29 -4.17
N ASN A 104 1.67 16.85 -2.97
CA ASN A 104 2.68 17.72 -2.39
C ASN A 104 3.98 16.95 -2.08
N LEU A 105 3.88 15.70 -1.62
CA LEU A 105 5.05 14.83 -1.44
C LEU A 105 5.75 14.56 -2.77
N ALA A 106 5.01 14.24 -3.83
CA ALA A 106 5.57 14.02 -5.15
C ALA A 106 6.24 15.30 -5.70
N ILE A 107 5.59 16.45 -5.57
CA ILE A 107 6.16 17.74 -5.98
C ILE A 107 7.41 18.05 -5.16
N PHE A 108 7.35 17.91 -3.83
CA PHE A 108 8.48 18.17 -2.94
C PHE A 108 9.69 17.31 -3.29
N THR A 109 9.51 15.99 -3.43
CA THR A 109 10.62 15.08 -3.75
C THR A 109 11.18 15.35 -5.16
N SER A 110 10.34 15.60 -6.16
CA SER A 110 10.77 15.89 -7.53
C SER A 110 11.50 17.24 -7.64
N VAL A 111 10.98 18.28 -7.00
CA VAL A 111 11.62 19.61 -6.99
C VAL A 111 12.93 19.56 -6.21
N SER A 112 12.97 18.86 -5.06
CA SER A 112 14.21 18.65 -4.31
C SER A 112 15.26 17.91 -5.13
N TYR A 113 14.84 16.91 -5.92
CA TYR A 113 15.76 16.19 -6.80
C TYR A 113 16.36 17.12 -7.88
N ILE A 114 15.55 17.96 -8.50
CA ILE A 114 16.04 18.92 -9.49
C ILE A 114 17.00 19.93 -8.87
N ILE A 115 16.61 20.55 -7.75
CA ILE A 115 17.35 21.64 -7.13
C ILE A 115 18.61 21.13 -6.40
N LEU A 116 18.53 20.00 -5.69
CA LEU A 116 19.59 19.56 -4.79
C LEU A 116 20.49 18.46 -5.43
N PHE A 117 20.06 17.85 -6.53
CA PHE A 117 20.87 16.87 -7.24
C PHE A 117 21.30 17.35 -8.62
N LEU A 118 20.35 17.68 -9.52
CA LEU A 118 20.68 18.00 -10.92
C LEU A 118 21.44 19.32 -11.03
N ILE A 119 20.98 20.40 -10.40
CA ILE A 119 21.64 21.70 -10.48
C ILE A 119 23.08 21.62 -9.92
N PRO A 120 23.32 21.10 -8.68
CA PRO A 120 24.69 20.95 -8.18
C PRO A 120 25.57 20.08 -9.07
N TYR A 121 25.05 19.01 -9.64
CA TYR A 121 25.81 18.18 -10.57
C TYR A 121 26.27 18.97 -11.81
N PHE A 122 25.35 19.74 -12.43
CA PHE A 122 25.70 20.54 -13.62
C PHE A 122 26.68 21.68 -13.31
N VAL A 123 26.66 22.19 -12.07
CA VAL A 123 27.58 23.27 -11.64
C VAL A 123 28.96 22.72 -11.25
N THR A 124 29.00 21.61 -10.51
CA THR A 124 30.25 21.08 -9.93
C THR A 124 30.90 19.97 -10.74
N GLY A 125 30.11 19.30 -11.59
CA GLY A 125 30.56 18.07 -12.30
C GLY A 125 30.73 16.86 -11.37
N SER A 126 30.48 17.00 -10.06
CA SER A 126 30.70 15.97 -9.04
C SER A 126 29.40 15.27 -8.63
N LEU A 127 29.34 13.96 -8.88
CA LEU A 127 28.21 13.12 -8.45
C LEU A 127 28.13 13.00 -6.92
N ASP A 128 29.27 12.90 -6.23
CA ASP A 128 29.29 12.74 -4.77
C ASP A 128 28.75 13.98 -4.07
N SER A 129 29.14 15.17 -4.53
CA SER A 129 28.60 16.43 -4.00
C SER A 129 27.10 16.55 -4.22
N ALA A 130 26.62 16.20 -5.41
CA ALA A 130 25.20 16.22 -5.76
C ALA A 130 24.38 15.21 -4.91
N ARG A 131 24.90 14.00 -4.74
CA ARG A 131 24.30 12.97 -3.86
C ARG A 131 24.20 13.49 -2.43
N PHE A 132 25.25 14.01 -1.87
CA PHE A 132 25.30 14.49 -0.49
C PHE A 132 24.31 15.60 -0.24
N LEU A 133 24.25 16.60 -1.15
CA LEU A 133 23.31 17.72 -1.05
C LEU A 133 21.85 17.29 -1.15
N PHE A 134 21.54 16.29 -1.94
CA PHE A 134 20.19 15.78 -2.11
C PHE A 134 19.77 14.87 -0.95
N THR A 135 20.63 13.94 -0.54
CA THR A 135 20.25 12.88 0.40
C THR A 135 20.09 13.37 1.83
N ILE A 136 20.84 14.36 2.30
CA ILE A 136 20.72 14.85 3.67
C ILE A 136 19.35 15.48 3.95
N PRO A 137 18.86 16.46 3.19
CA PRO A 137 17.54 17.05 3.43
C PRO A 137 16.41 16.03 3.27
N ILE A 138 16.51 15.14 2.31
CA ILE A 138 15.52 14.07 2.08
C ILE A 138 15.52 13.08 3.25
N SER A 139 16.69 12.70 3.78
CA SER A 139 16.78 11.84 4.97
C SER A 139 16.10 12.45 6.18
N ILE A 140 16.35 13.74 6.44
CA ILE A 140 15.71 14.46 7.54
C ILE A 140 14.19 14.49 7.36
N ALA A 141 13.71 14.84 6.17
CA ALA A 141 12.29 14.84 5.84
C ALA A 141 11.64 13.45 6.00
N ALA A 142 12.34 12.40 5.56
CA ALA A 142 11.89 11.01 5.67
C ALA A 142 11.80 10.54 7.13
N ILE A 143 12.77 10.90 7.98
CA ILE A 143 12.74 10.59 9.41
C ILE A 143 11.58 11.34 10.10
N ILE A 144 11.38 12.62 9.79
CA ILE A 144 10.24 13.38 10.32
C ILE A 144 8.92 12.74 9.90
N PHE A 145 8.80 12.34 8.61
CA PHE A 145 7.62 11.66 8.10
C PHE A 145 7.39 10.34 8.82
N LEU A 146 8.43 9.51 9.03
CA LEU A 146 8.36 8.26 9.78
C LEU A 146 7.88 8.49 11.21
N PHE A 147 8.38 9.53 11.90
CA PHE A 147 7.97 9.86 13.26
C PHE A 147 6.49 10.24 13.33
N ILE A 148 6.00 11.08 12.40
CA ILE A 148 4.61 11.49 12.33
C ILE A 148 3.73 10.27 12.01
N PHE A 149 4.16 9.42 11.08
CA PHE A 149 3.48 8.18 10.70
C PHE A 149 3.37 7.23 11.91
N TYR A 150 4.48 6.99 12.62
CA TYR A 150 4.51 6.15 13.80
C TYR A 150 3.54 6.65 14.87
N ARG A 151 3.57 7.93 15.22
CA ARG A 151 2.63 8.51 16.20
C ARG A 151 1.17 8.34 15.79
N ARG A 152 0.90 8.37 14.49
CA ARG A 152 -0.47 8.25 13.97
C ARG A 152 -1.04 6.84 14.11
N ILE A 153 -0.22 5.81 13.95
CA ILE A 153 -0.70 4.42 13.88
C ILE A 153 -0.39 3.58 15.12
N SER A 154 0.45 4.07 16.05
CA SER A 154 0.85 3.31 17.24
C SER A 154 -0.28 3.06 18.24
N ASN A 155 -1.26 3.96 18.34
CA ASN A 155 -2.36 3.86 19.30
C ASN A 155 -3.72 3.75 18.57
N PRO A 156 -4.06 2.59 17.99
CA PRO A 156 -5.34 2.39 17.36
C PRO A 156 -6.44 2.27 18.44
N ASN A 157 -7.56 2.99 18.24
CA ASN A 157 -8.74 2.79 19.06
C ASN A 157 -9.38 1.42 18.71
N ASN A 158 -9.54 0.53 19.71
CA ASN A 158 -10.08 -0.83 19.57
C ASN A 158 -9.28 -1.71 18.58
N PRO A 159 -8.03 -2.05 18.91
CA PRO A 159 -7.18 -2.84 18.04
C PRO A 159 -7.66 -4.29 17.97
N ASN A 160 -7.96 -4.78 16.76
CA ASN A 160 -8.00 -6.22 16.51
C ASN A 160 -6.62 -6.72 16.07
N ALA A 161 -6.42 -8.03 16.11
CA ALA A 161 -5.12 -8.65 15.77
C ALA A 161 -4.66 -8.29 14.35
N PHE A 162 -5.59 -8.20 13.38
CA PHE A 162 -5.29 -7.80 12.00
C PHE A 162 -4.79 -6.35 11.93
N ILE A 163 -5.48 -5.40 12.59
CA ILE A 163 -5.08 -3.98 12.59
C ILE A 163 -3.69 -3.80 13.20
N LEU A 164 -3.39 -4.50 14.29
CA LEU A 164 -2.07 -4.44 14.93
C LEU A 164 -0.97 -4.96 14.00
N ARG A 165 -1.16 -6.12 13.34
CA ARG A 165 -0.20 -6.66 12.39
C ARG A 165 -0.01 -5.73 11.20
N ARG A 166 -1.11 -5.27 10.58
CA ARG A 166 -1.09 -4.31 9.49
C ARG A 166 -0.30 -3.05 9.84
N ASN A 167 -0.55 -2.47 11.02
CA ASN A 167 0.13 -1.26 11.44
C ASN A 167 1.64 -1.51 11.65
N ARG A 168 2.03 -2.63 12.28
CA ARG A 168 3.45 -2.99 12.42
C ARG A 168 4.15 -3.17 11.07
N LEU A 169 3.54 -3.87 10.12
CA LEU A 169 4.09 -4.07 8.79
C LEU A 169 4.14 -2.77 7.98
N SER A 170 3.16 -1.87 8.16
CA SER A 170 3.20 -0.53 7.56
C SER A 170 4.34 0.33 8.13
N ILE A 171 4.67 0.20 9.43
CA ILE A 171 5.85 0.86 10.01
C ILE A 171 7.13 0.33 9.34
N VAL A 172 7.25 -0.99 9.17
CA VAL A 172 8.40 -1.59 8.48
C VAL A 172 8.54 -1.01 7.07
N SER A 173 7.44 -0.95 6.30
CA SER A 173 7.47 -0.39 4.94
C SER A 173 7.91 1.08 4.91
N VAL A 174 7.39 1.92 5.79
CA VAL A 174 7.76 3.35 5.85
C VAL A 174 9.18 3.54 6.39
N SER A 175 9.61 2.70 7.36
CA SER A 175 11.00 2.72 7.84
C SER A 175 11.99 2.38 6.73
N SER A 176 11.66 1.41 5.89
CA SER A 176 12.49 1.04 4.73
C SER A 176 12.65 2.20 3.75
N ILE A 177 11.55 2.91 3.44
CA ILE A 177 11.61 4.13 2.60
C ILE A 177 12.49 5.21 3.25
N ALA A 178 12.34 5.42 4.57
CA ALA A 178 13.09 6.44 5.29
C ALA A 178 14.59 6.11 5.37
N LEU A 179 14.95 4.83 5.37
CA LEU A 179 16.35 4.38 5.38
C LEU A 179 17.02 4.46 4.00
N LEU A 180 16.25 4.46 2.91
CA LEU A 180 16.80 4.44 1.55
C LEU A 180 17.79 5.58 1.28
N PRO A 181 17.49 6.87 1.54
CA PRO A 181 18.46 7.94 1.30
C PRO A 181 19.71 7.79 2.17
N ILE A 182 19.58 7.28 3.39
CA ILE A 182 20.71 7.04 4.30
C ILE A 182 21.62 5.95 3.72
N CYS A 183 21.05 4.86 3.21
CA CYS A 183 21.83 3.80 2.57
C CYS A 183 22.63 4.30 1.37
N THR A 184 22.09 5.25 0.61
CA THR A 184 22.79 5.82 -0.57
C THR A 184 23.95 6.76 -0.19
N VAL A 185 23.97 7.32 1.03
CA VAL A 185 25.10 8.12 1.56
C VAL A 185 26.23 7.23 2.07
N ILE A 186 25.89 6.12 2.72
CA ILE A 186 26.88 5.20 3.32
C ILE A 186 27.76 4.57 2.25
N GLY A 187 27.20 4.34 1.06
CA GLY A 187 27.93 3.81 -0.10
C GLY A 187 27.01 3.10 -1.10
N ASP A 188 27.54 2.79 -2.27
CA ASP A 188 26.80 2.09 -3.33
C ASP A 188 26.68 0.58 -3.06
N TYR A 189 26.36 0.22 -1.83
CA TYR A 189 26.13 -1.17 -1.46
C TYR A 189 24.77 -1.67 -1.97
N GLN A 190 24.75 -2.13 -3.20
CA GLN A 190 23.54 -2.61 -3.88
C GLN A 190 22.75 -3.60 -3.02
N TRP A 191 23.42 -4.55 -2.37
CA TRP A 191 22.76 -5.57 -1.55
C TRP A 191 22.02 -5.00 -0.33
N ILE A 192 22.53 -3.95 0.35
CA ILE A 192 21.86 -3.30 1.48
C ILE A 192 20.65 -2.52 0.98
N THR A 193 20.87 -1.66 0.00
CA THR A 193 19.83 -0.74 -0.51
C THR A 193 18.64 -1.51 -1.05
N PHE A 194 18.88 -2.57 -1.83
CA PHE A 194 17.78 -3.38 -2.39
C PHE A 194 17.12 -4.28 -1.35
N THR A 195 17.88 -4.80 -0.38
CA THR A 195 17.27 -5.55 0.75
C THR A 195 16.33 -4.68 1.54
N VAL A 196 16.75 -3.47 1.90
CA VAL A 196 15.91 -2.52 2.65
C VAL A 196 14.65 -2.16 1.87
N MET A 197 14.75 -1.87 0.58
CA MET A 197 13.58 -1.54 -0.23
C MET A 197 12.63 -2.72 -0.45
N ASN A 198 13.17 -3.90 -0.75
CA ASN A 198 12.34 -5.09 -0.95
C ASN A 198 11.64 -5.53 0.35
N LEU A 199 12.21 -5.23 1.52
CA LEU A 199 11.55 -5.43 2.81
C LEU A 199 10.23 -4.62 2.90
N ALA A 200 10.19 -3.40 2.33
CA ALA A 200 8.93 -2.63 2.24
C ALA A 200 7.86 -3.36 1.42
N PHE A 201 8.25 -3.94 0.28
CA PHE A 201 7.33 -4.69 -0.58
C PHE A 201 6.81 -5.96 0.09
N TYR A 202 7.70 -6.71 0.73
CA TYR A 202 7.31 -7.95 1.40
C TYR A 202 6.43 -7.71 2.62
N ALA A 203 6.65 -6.62 3.35
CA ALA A 203 5.76 -6.20 4.42
C ALA A 203 4.34 -5.86 3.90
N ILE A 204 4.24 -5.15 2.76
CA ILE A 204 2.96 -4.87 2.11
C ILE A 204 2.33 -6.17 1.58
N THR A 205 3.11 -7.03 0.91
CA THR A 205 2.64 -8.32 0.39
C THR A 205 2.07 -9.19 1.51
N THR A 206 2.79 -9.30 2.64
CA THR A 206 2.33 -10.01 3.83
C THR A 206 1.02 -9.43 4.37
N THR A 207 0.90 -8.11 4.39
CA THR A 207 -0.34 -7.44 4.81
C THR A 207 -1.51 -7.74 3.86
N GLU A 208 -1.26 -7.81 2.55
CA GLU A 208 -2.31 -8.17 1.57
C GLU A 208 -2.74 -9.63 1.70
N VAL A 209 -1.80 -10.54 1.94
CA VAL A 209 -2.11 -11.95 2.21
C VAL A 209 -2.92 -12.07 3.51
N ASP A 210 -2.50 -11.43 4.60
CA ASP A 210 -3.22 -11.42 5.88
C ASP A 210 -4.63 -10.81 5.74
N ARG A 211 -4.76 -9.75 4.95
CA ARG A 211 -6.05 -9.14 4.61
C ARG A 211 -6.96 -10.10 3.82
N TYR A 212 -6.40 -10.84 2.90
CA TYR A 212 -7.14 -11.83 2.11
C TYR A 212 -7.60 -13.01 2.99
N LEU A 213 -6.73 -13.51 3.86
CA LEU A 213 -7.07 -14.58 4.81
C LEU A 213 -8.14 -14.13 5.80
N TYR A 214 -7.99 -12.93 6.36
CA TYR A 214 -8.99 -12.33 7.23
C TYR A 214 -10.36 -12.18 6.54
N PHE A 215 -10.34 -11.81 5.27
CA PHE A 215 -11.56 -11.73 4.46
C PHE A 215 -12.22 -13.11 4.26
N ILE A 216 -11.43 -14.15 3.95
CA ILE A 216 -11.96 -15.52 3.80
C ILE A 216 -12.56 -16.01 5.12
N GLU A 217 -11.87 -15.83 6.24
CA GLU A 217 -12.34 -16.25 7.56
C GLU A 217 -13.67 -15.57 7.93
N ASN A 218 -13.75 -14.27 7.72
CA ASN A 218 -14.99 -13.56 7.99
C ASN A 218 -16.11 -13.90 6.99
N ASN A 219 -15.79 -14.20 5.74
CA ASN A 219 -16.76 -14.72 4.79
C ASN A 219 -17.31 -16.09 5.26
N ASN A 220 -16.44 -17.00 5.68
CA ASN A 220 -16.87 -18.31 6.16
C ASN A 220 -17.78 -18.18 7.39
N ARG A 221 -17.43 -17.33 8.34
CA ARG A 221 -18.33 -17.02 9.49
C ARG A 221 -19.66 -16.43 9.05
N MET A 222 -19.66 -15.58 8.01
CA MET A 222 -20.91 -15.06 7.46
C MET A 222 -21.69 -16.13 6.72
N TYR A 223 -21.03 -17.02 5.96
CA TYR A 223 -21.67 -18.17 5.34
C TYR A 223 -22.29 -19.10 6.39
N GLU A 224 -21.64 -19.33 7.52
CA GLU A 224 -22.21 -20.10 8.64
C GLU A 224 -23.45 -19.40 9.22
N VAL A 225 -23.36 -18.09 9.44
CA VAL A 225 -24.50 -17.29 9.92
C VAL A 225 -25.66 -17.29 8.93
N PHE A 226 -25.39 -17.31 7.61
CA PHE A 226 -26.42 -17.36 6.57
C PHE A 226 -26.85 -18.78 6.23
N ALA A 227 -25.98 -19.79 6.34
CA ALA A 227 -26.31 -21.21 6.13
C ALA A 227 -27.27 -21.72 7.22
N LEU A 228 -27.13 -21.23 8.45
CA LEU A 228 -28.11 -21.49 9.53
C LEU A 228 -29.50 -20.89 9.23
N LYS A 229 -29.58 -19.81 8.42
CA LYS A 229 -30.83 -19.27 7.89
C LYS A 229 -31.37 -20.04 6.69
N LYS A 230 -30.55 -20.86 6.02
CA LYS A 230 -30.88 -21.60 4.77
C LYS A 230 -31.88 -22.75 4.96
N LYS A 231 -32.31 -23.03 6.20
CA LYS A 231 -33.47 -23.90 6.46
C LYS A 231 -34.82 -23.26 6.08
N GLN A 232 -34.85 -21.97 5.70
CA GLN A 232 -36.02 -21.30 5.11
C GLN A 232 -35.73 -20.91 3.66
N LYS A 233 -36.53 -21.46 2.77
CA LYS A 233 -36.33 -21.82 1.36
C LYS A 233 -36.08 -20.69 0.32
N ASP A 234 -36.12 -19.40 0.65
CA ASP A 234 -36.16 -18.32 -0.36
C ASP A 234 -35.02 -17.27 -0.32
N GLU A 235 -34.10 -17.36 0.66
CA GLU A 235 -33.08 -16.32 0.86
C GLU A 235 -31.71 -16.61 0.19
N ALA A 236 -31.55 -17.75 -0.46
CA ALA A 236 -30.25 -18.21 -1.01
C ALA A 236 -29.75 -17.39 -2.23
N ILE A 237 -30.65 -16.77 -2.96
CA ILE A 237 -30.33 -15.96 -4.16
C ILE A 237 -29.91 -14.55 -3.73
N GLU A 238 -30.57 -13.98 -2.73
CA GLU A 238 -30.24 -12.63 -2.22
C GLU A 238 -28.88 -12.56 -1.51
N SER A 239 -28.49 -13.64 -0.81
CA SER A 239 -27.19 -13.67 -0.13
C SER A 239 -26.01 -13.73 -1.11
N LYS A 240 -26.17 -14.38 -2.27
CA LYS A 240 -25.14 -14.46 -3.31
C LYS A 240 -24.94 -13.10 -4.00
N ILE A 241 -26.04 -12.39 -4.28
CA ILE A 241 -26.02 -11.04 -4.85
C ILE A 241 -25.35 -10.05 -3.90
N PHE A 242 -25.61 -10.18 -2.58
CA PHE A 242 -25.01 -9.35 -1.55
C PHE A 242 -23.47 -9.39 -1.55
N TYR A 243 -22.87 -10.54 -1.85
CA TYR A 243 -21.41 -10.72 -1.84
C TYR A 243 -20.72 -10.34 -3.14
N GLU A 244 -21.33 -10.60 -4.27
CA GLU A 244 -20.73 -10.36 -5.56
C GLU A 244 -20.67 -8.86 -5.92
N ASP A 245 -21.60 -8.07 -5.37
CA ASP A 245 -21.72 -6.64 -5.69
C ASP A 245 -21.01 -5.68 -4.73
N LEU A 246 -20.65 -6.14 -3.51
CA LEU A 246 -19.99 -5.28 -2.53
C LEU A 246 -18.46 -5.31 -2.70
N THR A 247 -17.84 -4.13 -2.61
CA THR A 247 -16.40 -4.01 -2.49
C THR A 247 -15.93 -4.52 -1.12
N ARG A 248 -14.64 -4.88 -0.99
CA ARG A 248 -14.06 -5.34 0.29
C ARG A 248 -14.32 -4.34 1.42
N ARG A 249 -14.20 -3.05 1.13
CA ARG A 249 -14.44 -1.99 2.12
C ARG A 249 -15.91 -1.89 2.52
N GLU A 250 -16.81 -2.06 1.56
CA GLU A 250 -18.25 -2.10 1.82
C GLU A 250 -18.63 -3.32 2.67
N ILE A 251 -17.98 -4.46 2.47
CA ILE A 251 -18.19 -5.66 3.30
C ILE A 251 -17.74 -5.42 4.75
N GLU A 252 -16.54 -4.85 4.98
CA GLU A 252 -16.05 -4.50 6.32
C GLU A 252 -17.03 -3.59 7.05
N ILE A 253 -17.54 -2.57 6.37
CA ILE A 253 -18.49 -1.63 6.92
C ILE A 253 -19.87 -2.29 7.14
N ALA A 254 -20.32 -3.12 6.21
CA ALA A 254 -21.59 -3.87 6.35
C ALA A 254 -21.57 -4.79 7.57
N LEU A 255 -20.45 -5.49 7.81
CA LEU A 255 -20.27 -6.33 9.00
C LEU A 255 -20.31 -5.52 10.29
N SER A 256 -19.67 -4.37 10.31
CA SER A 256 -19.68 -3.47 11.46
C SER A 256 -21.08 -2.90 11.73
N ILE A 257 -21.85 -2.61 10.68
CA ILE A 257 -23.26 -2.20 10.79
C ILE A 257 -24.11 -3.35 11.37
N LEU A 258 -23.91 -4.58 10.91
CA LEU A 258 -24.64 -5.76 11.43
C LEU A 258 -24.31 -6.05 12.89
N SER A 259 -23.10 -5.71 13.34
CA SER A 259 -22.67 -5.74 14.74
C SER A 259 -23.20 -4.56 15.56
N ASP A 260 -24.07 -3.72 14.98
CA ASP A 260 -24.73 -2.56 15.59
C ASP A 260 -23.77 -1.42 16.00
N LEU A 261 -22.59 -1.35 15.42
CA LEU A 261 -21.65 -0.25 15.66
C LEU A 261 -22.16 1.04 15.03
N SER A 262 -22.06 2.16 15.76
CA SER A 262 -22.36 3.49 15.20
C SER A 262 -21.36 3.85 14.09
N TYR A 263 -21.76 4.73 13.15
CA TYR A 263 -20.86 5.20 12.10
C TYR A 263 -19.60 5.85 12.66
N ARG A 264 -19.73 6.56 13.78
CA ARG A 264 -18.61 7.15 14.52
C ARG A 264 -17.62 6.09 15.01
N ASN A 265 -18.11 4.96 15.54
CA ASN A 265 -17.25 3.87 16.00
C ASN A 265 -16.63 3.14 14.83
N ILE A 266 -17.38 2.86 13.76
CA ILE A 266 -16.86 2.28 12.52
C ILE A 266 -15.77 3.17 11.92
N ALA A 267 -15.97 4.48 11.91
CA ALA A 267 -14.99 5.46 11.44
C ALA A 267 -13.69 5.41 12.27
N LYS A 268 -13.82 5.29 13.59
CA LYS A 268 -12.65 5.11 14.49
C LYS A 268 -11.94 3.79 14.27
N ASP A 269 -12.69 2.69 14.19
CA ASP A 269 -12.11 1.34 14.02
C ASP A 269 -11.41 1.19 12.67
N LEU A 270 -11.93 1.82 11.64
CA LEU A 270 -11.41 1.76 10.28
C LEU A 270 -10.48 2.93 9.91
N PHE A 271 -10.24 3.87 10.84
CA PHE A 271 -9.40 5.07 10.66
C PHE A 271 -9.78 5.93 9.44
N ILE A 272 -11.09 6.15 9.23
CA ILE A 272 -11.63 6.99 8.17
C ILE A 272 -12.58 8.04 8.76
N ALA A 273 -12.95 9.02 7.95
CA ALA A 273 -13.95 10.01 8.35
C ALA A 273 -15.34 9.37 8.46
N GLU A 274 -16.16 9.84 9.40
CA GLU A 274 -17.54 9.38 9.56
C GLU A 274 -18.38 9.62 8.29
N SER A 275 -18.12 10.72 7.58
CA SER A 275 -18.72 11.01 6.27
C SER A 275 -18.38 9.94 5.22
N THR A 276 -17.17 9.36 5.27
CA THR A 276 -16.74 8.27 4.38
C THR A 276 -17.50 6.98 4.71
N VAL A 277 -17.69 6.67 5.99
CA VAL A 277 -18.51 5.52 6.42
C VAL A 277 -19.96 5.70 5.95
N SER A 278 -20.53 6.90 6.11
CA SER A 278 -21.88 7.21 5.65
C SER A 278 -22.04 7.02 4.14
N LYS A 279 -21.06 7.46 3.35
CA LYS A 279 -21.04 7.27 1.90
C LYS A 279 -20.98 5.79 1.51
N HIS A 280 -20.13 5.00 2.17
CA HIS A 280 -20.07 3.56 1.95
C HIS A 280 -21.37 2.88 2.37
N ALA A 281 -21.96 3.26 3.51
CA ALA A 281 -23.25 2.72 3.97
C ALA A 281 -24.37 3.00 2.94
N SER A 282 -24.42 4.19 2.38
CA SER A 282 -25.35 4.54 1.30
C SER A 282 -25.18 3.65 0.08
N ASN A 283 -23.93 3.41 -0.34
CA ASN A 283 -23.62 2.50 -1.46
C ASN A 283 -24.04 1.05 -1.15
N ILE A 284 -23.76 0.58 0.08
CA ILE A 284 -24.18 -0.75 0.55
C ILE A 284 -25.71 -0.88 0.46
N PHE A 285 -26.45 0.10 0.98
CA PHE A 285 -27.92 0.06 0.97
C PHE A 285 -28.47 0.05 -0.47
N LYS A 286 -27.91 0.89 -1.34
CA LYS A 286 -28.28 0.90 -2.76
C LYS A 286 -28.01 -0.44 -3.44
N LYS A 287 -26.84 -1.05 -3.22
CA LYS A 287 -26.46 -2.33 -3.81
C LYS A 287 -27.26 -3.51 -3.25
N THR A 288 -27.67 -3.44 -2.00
CA THR A 288 -28.48 -4.48 -1.33
C THR A 288 -29.99 -4.25 -1.45
N GLY A 289 -30.41 -3.20 -2.14
CA GLY A 289 -31.83 -2.91 -2.39
C GLY A 289 -32.61 -2.51 -1.14
N VAL A 290 -31.95 -1.93 -0.13
CA VAL A 290 -32.59 -1.43 1.11
C VAL A 290 -32.50 0.08 1.17
N LYS A 291 -33.49 0.73 1.83
CA LYS A 291 -33.58 2.20 1.87
C LYS A 291 -32.73 2.84 2.96
N ASN A 292 -32.48 2.14 4.07
CA ASN A 292 -31.80 2.70 5.23
C ASN A 292 -31.19 1.62 6.13
N ARG A 293 -30.43 2.07 7.15
CA ARG A 293 -29.78 1.22 8.15
C ARG A 293 -30.77 0.31 8.88
N ARG A 294 -31.95 0.83 9.25
CA ARG A 294 -32.95 0.06 10.00
C ARG A 294 -33.50 -1.11 9.17
N GLU A 295 -33.76 -0.86 7.90
CA GLU A 295 -34.19 -1.89 6.95
C GLU A 295 -33.09 -2.91 6.70
N PHE A 296 -31.82 -2.45 6.57
CA PHE A 296 -30.64 -3.29 6.43
C PHE A 296 -30.50 -4.25 7.64
N LEU A 297 -30.56 -3.72 8.87
CA LEU A 297 -30.49 -4.51 10.08
C LEU A 297 -31.67 -5.49 10.18
N LYS A 298 -32.89 -5.05 9.83
CA LYS A 298 -34.08 -5.92 9.85
C LYS A 298 -33.95 -7.08 8.86
N ARG A 299 -33.37 -6.83 7.69
CA ARG A 299 -33.24 -7.82 6.63
C ARG A 299 -32.09 -8.79 6.87
N PHE A 300 -30.95 -8.31 7.36
CA PHE A 300 -29.71 -9.08 7.44
C PHE A 300 -29.26 -9.43 8.87
N ARG A 301 -29.80 -8.81 9.90
CA ARG A 301 -29.47 -9.11 11.30
C ARG A 301 -30.24 -10.32 11.80
N LYS A 302 -29.53 -11.28 12.41
CA LYS A 302 -30.14 -12.42 13.10
C LYS A 302 -31.05 -11.91 14.23
N LYS A 303 -32.33 -12.29 14.27
CA LYS A 303 -33.10 -12.17 15.51
C LYS A 303 -32.39 -13.02 16.57
N LYS A 304 -31.94 -12.38 17.66
CA LYS A 304 -31.57 -13.11 18.87
C LYS A 304 -32.83 -13.91 19.30
N MET A 305 -32.74 -15.25 19.21
CA MET A 305 -33.63 -16.11 20.00
C MET A 305 -33.28 -15.98 21.45
#